data_1fd25352fa22b4a14f79b0194c389572
#
_entry.id   1fd25352fa22b4a14f79b0194c389572
#
_cell.length_a   1.000
_cell.length_b   1.000
_cell.length_c   1.000
_cell.angle_alpha   90.00
_cell.angle_beta   90.00
_cell.angle_gamma   90.00
#
_symmetry.space_group_name_H-M   'P 1'
#
loop_
_entity.id
_entity.type
_entity.pdbx_description
1 polymer ?
#
loop_
_entity_poly.entity_id
_entity_poly.type
_entity_poly.pdbx_seq_one_letter_code
_entity_poly.pdbx_strand_id
1 'polypeptide(L)'
;YQEGSHNEYLLFLHRLIANLGYCNTNIPKLQTRISNNGKIRKIIKFSTWTYDQFNEIHKNWYINGKKVLPNDIDQFLSPLALAIWIMDDGGKIGKGLKLATNNFTLNEVKQLIAILDVKYNIKSTIHKTGAIDQYNIYILSDSMPILVKKIKPYIVPSMKYKLGNYI
;
A
#
# COMPACT_ATOMS: atom_id res chain seq x y z
N TYR A 1 8.26 -9.37 -1.15
CA TYR A 1 9.55 -8.98 -1.75
C TYR A 1 9.37 -7.73 -2.60
N GLN A 2 10.48 -7.01 -2.85
CA GLN A 2 10.54 -5.85 -3.72
C GLN A 2 11.68 -6.01 -4.75
N GLU A 3 11.61 -5.28 -5.86
CA GLU A 3 12.76 -5.12 -6.74
C GLU A 3 13.88 -4.34 -6.06
N GLY A 4 15.12 -4.55 -6.47
CA GLY A 4 16.29 -3.93 -5.83
C GLY A 4 16.28 -2.40 -5.82
N SER A 5 15.57 -1.76 -6.77
CA SER A 5 15.35 -0.31 -6.78
C SER A 5 14.51 0.19 -5.60
N HIS A 6 13.71 -0.67 -4.97
CA HIS A 6 12.86 -0.36 -3.82
C HIS A 6 13.37 -0.97 -2.51
N ASN A 7 14.69 -1.23 -2.42
CA ASN A 7 15.30 -1.86 -1.26
C ASN A 7 15.10 -1.04 0.04
N GLU A 8 15.19 0.28 -0.02
CA GLU A 8 14.99 1.17 1.13
C GLU A 8 13.59 0.99 1.73
N TYR A 9 12.57 0.91 0.87
CA TYR A 9 11.19 0.68 1.32
C TYR A 9 11.02 -0.70 1.96
N LEU A 10 11.61 -1.76 1.38
CA LEU A 10 11.53 -3.07 2.01
C LEU A 10 12.26 -3.12 3.35
N LEU A 11 13.42 -2.46 3.48
CA LEU A 11 14.14 -2.36 4.75
C LEU A 11 13.37 -1.57 5.80
N PHE A 12 12.61 -0.55 5.39
CA PHE A 12 11.68 0.16 6.27
C PHE A 12 10.59 -0.78 6.78
N LEU A 13 9.90 -1.52 5.89
CA LEU A 13 8.89 -2.51 6.28
C LEU A 13 9.48 -3.60 7.19
N HIS A 14 10.66 -4.13 6.84
CA HIS A 14 11.34 -5.12 7.66
C HIS A 14 11.57 -4.62 9.09
N ARG A 15 12.08 -3.39 9.27
CA ARG A 15 12.28 -2.81 10.61
C ARG A 15 10.97 -2.70 11.40
N LEU A 16 9.88 -2.24 10.76
CA LEU A 16 8.58 -2.17 11.41
C LEU A 16 8.13 -3.54 11.92
N ILE A 17 8.19 -4.55 11.07
CA ILE A 17 7.72 -5.91 11.37
C ILE A 17 8.66 -6.61 12.36
N ALA A 18 9.99 -6.42 12.26
CA ALA A 18 10.96 -6.98 13.18
C ALA A 18 10.84 -6.38 14.59
N ASN A 19 10.62 -5.07 14.70
CA ASN A 19 10.40 -4.40 15.99
C ASN A 19 9.12 -4.89 16.71
N LEU A 20 8.14 -5.39 15.96
CA LEU A 20 6.94 -6.03 16.50
C LEU A 20 7.18 -7.52 16.84
N GLY A 21 8.36 -8.07 16.56
CA GLY A 21 8.68 -9.48 16.81
C GLY A 21 8.13 -10.46 15.78
N TYR A 22 7.63 -9.99 14.64
CA TYR A 22 6.96 -10.83 13.66
C TYR A 22 7.87 -11.41 12.57
N CYS A 23 9.14 -11.05 12.55
CA CYS A 23 10.13 -11.65 11.63
C CYS A 23 11.53 -11.64 12.25
N ASN A 24 12.49 -12.29 11.56
CA ASN A 24 13.89 -12.27 11.95
C ASN A 24 14.45 -10.83 11.88
N THR A 25 15.28 -10.47 12.85
CA THR A 25 15.93 -9.16 12.94
C THR A 25 17.12 -8.98 12.00
N ASN A 26 17.62 -10.07 11.38
CA ASN A 26 18.71 -10.01 10.43
C ASN A 26 18.33 -9.17 9.20
N ILE A 27 19.17 -8.21 8.85
CA ILE A 27 18.91 -7.31 7.73
C ILE A 27 18.86 -8.11 6.41
N PRO A 28 17.74 -8.01 5.66
CA PRO A 28 17.60 -8.65 4.37
C PRO A 28 18.69 -8.21 3.38
N LYS A 29 19.19 -9.15 2.60
CA LYS A 29 20.24 -8.91 1.58
C LYS A 29 19.65 -9.00 0.18
N LEU A 30 20.23 -8.21 -0.74
CA LEU A 30 19.93 -8.32 -2.17
C LEU A 30 20.30 -9.71 -2.70
N GLN A 31 19.38 -10.30 -3.45
CA GLN A 31 19.52 -11.59 -4.08
C GLN A 31 19.35 -11.47 -5.59
N THR A 32 20.02 -12.33 -6.33
CA THR A 32 19.82 -12.44 -7.78
C THR A 32 18.77 -13.50 -8.05
N ARG A 33 17.74 -13.16 -8.82
CA ARG A 33 16.75 -14.09 -9.32
C ARG A 33 16.82 -14.14 -10.84
N ILE A 34 16.92 -15.36 -11.37
CA ILE A 34 16.85 -15.63 -12.80
C ILE A 34 15.45 -16.17 -13.09
N SER A 35 14.70 -15.51 -13.97
CA SER A 35 13.40 -15.96 -14.42
C SER A 35 13.53 -17.05 -15.50
N ASN A 36 12.44 -17.80 -15.75
CA ASN A 36 12.44 -18.89 -16.74
C ASN A 36 12.85 -18.46 -18.17
N ASN A 37 12.71 -17.19 -18.50
CA ASN A 37 13.16 -16.60 -19.77
C ASN A 37 14.60 -16.04 -19.72
N GLY A 38 15.39 -16.40 -18.71
CA GLY A 38 16.79 -15.97 -18.55
C GLY A 38 16.96 -14.52 -18.03
N LYS A 39 15.88 -13.76 -17.78
CA LYS A 39 16.00 -12.39 -17.28
C LYS A 39 16.50 -12.36 -15.85
N ILE A 40 17.61 -11.68 -15.63
CA ILE A 40 18.23 -11.48 -14.31
C ILE A 40 17.58 -10.27 -13.63
N ARG A 41 17.12 -10.46 -12.39
CA ARG A 41 16.57 -9.39 -11.53
C ARG A 41 17.26 -9.39 -10.19
N LYS A 42 17.50 -8.19 -9.65
CA LYS A 42 17.90 -8.03 -8.25
C LYS A 42 16.64 -7.87 -7.42
N ILE A 43 16.48 -8.69 -6.39
CA ILE A 43 15.34 -8.66 -5.46
C ILE A 43 15.84 -8.63 -4.03
N ILE A 44 15.01 -8.11 -3.14
CA ILE A 44 15.19 -8.18 -1.70
C ILE A 44 13.90 -8.71 -1.07
N LYS A 45 13.98 -9.56 -0.06
CA LYS A 45 12.82 -10.18 0.58
C LYS A 45 13.08 -10.48 2.06
N PHE A 46 12.03 -10.50 2.84
CA PHE A 46 11.93 -11.13 4.15
C PHE A 46 10.59 -11.86 4.27
N SER A 47 10.47 -12.68 5.29
CA SER A 47 9.22 -13.38 5.61
C SER A 47 8.91 -13.20 7.08
N THR A 48 7.63 -13.11 7.41
CA THR A 48 7.17 -13.15 8.79
C THR A 48 7.18 -14.58 9.31
N TRP A 49 7.21 -14.71 10.64
CA TRP A 49 6.88 -15.97 11.28
C TRP A 49 5.41 -16.31 11.04
N THR A 50 5.04 -17.55 11.22
CA THR A 50 3.66 -17.99 11.18
C THR A 50 3.05 -17.87 12.58
N TYR A 51 1.98 -17.12 12.73
CA TYR A 51 1.21 -16.94 13.96
C TYR A 51 -0.26 -17.23 13.72
N ASP A 52 -0.92 -17.89 14.67
CA ASP A 52 -2.35 -18.21 14.57
C ASP A 52 -3.23 -16.93 14.47
N GLN A 53 -2.81 -15.84 15.10
CA GLN A 53 -3.48 -14.55 15.02
C GLN A 53 -3.57 -14.01 13.58
N PHE A 54 -2.65 -14.39 12.69
CA PHE A 54 -2.71 -13.99 11.28
C PHE A 54 -3.88 -14.67 10.54
N ASN A 55 -4.38 -15.80 11.05
CA ASN A 55 -5.57 -16.45 10.50
C ASN A 55 -6.81 -15.57 10.64
N GLU A 56 -6.95 -14.83 11.74
CA GLU A 56 -8.06 -13.89 11.94
C GLU A 56 -7.97 -12.72 10.95
N ILE A 57 -6.77 -12.16 10.75
CA ILE A 57 -6.55 -11.13 9.72
C ILE A 57 -6.92 -11.68 8.35
N HIS A 58 -6.46 -12.90 8.02
CA HIS A 58 -6.77 -13.52 6.75
C HIS A 58 -8.29 -13.71 6.55
N LYS A 59 -9.01 -14.22 7.55
CA LYS A 59 -10.47 -14.40 7.50
C LYS A 59 -11.22 -13.08 7.26
N ASN A 60 -10.76 -11.99 7.85
CA ASN A 60 -11.37 -10.66 7.69
C ASN A 60 -11.12 -10.07 6.30
N TRP A 61 -10.00 -10.42 5.66
CA TRP A 61 -9.60 -9.89 4.36
C TRP A 61 -9.95 -10.80 3.17
N TYR A 62 -10.32 -12.07 3.42
CA TYR A 62 -10.61 -13.04 2.35
C TYR A 62 -11.85 -13.87 2.67
N ILE A 63 -12.86 -13.76 1.82
CA ILE A 63 -14.08 -14.60 1.86
C ILE A 63 -14.11 -15.45 0.60
N ASN A 64 -14.16 -16.78 0.77
CA ASN A 64 -14.14 -17.74 -0.34
C ASN A 64 -13.00 -17.48 -1.35
N GLY A 65 -11.81 -17.17 -0.85
CA GLY A 65 -10.63 -16.91 -1.66
C GLY A 65 -10.63 -15.54 -2.38
N LYS A 66 -11.68 -14.73 -2.23
CA LYS A 66 -11.74 -13.37 -2.78
C LYS A 66 -11.37 -12.35 -1.71
N LYS A 67 -10.52 -11.39 -2.07
CA LYS A 67 -10.17 -10.26 -1.20
C LYS A 67 -11.41 -9.38 -1.00
N VAL A 68 -11.68 -9.03 0.23
CA VAL A 68 -12.77 -8.12 0.63
C VAL A 68 -12.24 -7.02 1.54
N LEU A 69 -12.97 -5.94 1.64
CA LEU A 69 -12.65 -4.85 2.57
C LEU A 69 -13.26 -5.18 3.95
N PRO A 70 -12.45 -5.27 5.03
CA PRO A 70 -12.99 -5.44 6.37
C PRO A 70 -13.92 -4.30 6.78
N ASN A 71 -15.02 -4.61 7.47
CA ASN A 71 -16.02 -3.62 7.87
C ASN A 71 -15.49 -2.54 8.82
N ASP A 72 -14.46 -2.87 9.59
CA ASP A 72 -13.82 -2.03 10.60
C ASP A 72 -12.50 -1.39 10.13
N ILE A 73 -12.26 -1.37 8.82
CA ILE A 73 -11.02 -0.86 8.22
C ILE A 73 -10.72 0.59 8.59
N ASP A 74 -11.75 1.38 8.86
CA ASP A 74 -11.62 2.76 9.31
C ASP A 74 -10.83 2.88 10.61
N GLN A 75 -10.94 1.92 11.53
CA GLN A 75 -10.19 1.88 12.79
C GLN A 75 -8.70 1.64 12.55
N PHE A 76 -8.35 0.85 11.53
CA PHE A 76 -6.97 0.46 11.22
C PHE A 76 -6.29 1.33 10.17
N LEU A 77 -7.02 2.13 9.42
CA LEU A 77 -6.45 3.05 8.43
C LEU A 77 -5.79 4.26 9.13
N SER A 78 -4.65 4.01 9.80
CA SER A 78 -3.82 5.05 10.41
C SER A 78 -3.02 5.82 9.34
N PRO A 79 -2.40 6.99 9.67
CA PRO A 79 -1.49 7.67 8.74
C PRO A 79 -0.33 6.80 8.27
N LEU A 80 0.21 5.93 9.13
CA LEU A 80 1.22 4.94 8.75
C LEU A 80 0.67 3.91 7.75
N ALA A 81 -0.51 3.35 8.02
CA ALA A 81 -1.15 2.39 7.11
C ALA A 81 -1.45 3.03 5.74
N LEU A 82 -1.94 4.28 5.73
CA LEU A 82 -2.17 5.04 4.51
C LEU A 82 -0.86 5.31 3.74
N ALA A 83 0.23 5.63 4.43
CA ALA A 83 1.54 5.81 3.83
C ALA A 83 2.06 4.52 3.20
N ILE A 84 1.94 3.38 3.90
CA ILE A 84 2.33 2.06 3.38
C ILE A 84 1.49 1.72 2.14
N TRP A 85 0.17 1.89 2.20
CA TRP A 85 -0.71 1.66 1.05
C TRP A 85 -0.32 2.51 -0.16
N ILE A 86 0.03 3.78 0.04
CA ILE A 86 0.52 4.65 -1.04
C ILE A 86 1.88 4.19 -1.57
N MET A 87 2.79 3.80 -0.70
CA MET A 87 4.11 3.29 -1.13
C MET A 87 4.01 1.98 -1.91
N ASP A 88 3.05 1.11 -1.58
CA ASP A 88 2.77 -0.11 -2.37
C ASP A 88 2.01 0.23 -3.67
N ASP A 89 0.79 0.69 -3.57
CA ASP A 89 -0.21 0.72 -4.65
C ASP A 89 -0.50 2.12 -5.19
N GLY A 90 0.11 3.16 -4.61
CA GLY A 90 -0.06 4.54 -5.05
C GLY A 90 0.82 4.87 -6.25
N GLY A 91 0.36 5.83 -7.05
CA GLY A 91 1.12 6.38 -8.16
C GLY A 91 0.69 7.80 -8.50
N LYS A 92 1.67 8.68 -8.75
CA LYS A 92 1.40 10.04 -9.25
C LYS A 92 0.65 9.98 -10.57
N ILE A 93 -0.42 10.74 -10.68
CA ILE A 93 -1.15 10.96 -11.94
C ILE A 93 -1.57 12.42 -12.05
N GLY A 94 -1.05 13.13 -13.05
CA GLY A 94 -1.26 14.58 -13.19
C GLY A 94 -0.83 15.34 -11.92
N LYS A 95 -1.75 16.11 -11.35
CA LYS A 95 -1.57 16.84 -10.08
C LYS A 95 -2.08 16.07 -8.86
N GLY A 96 -2.67 14.90 -9.03
CA GLY A 96 -3.22 14.06 -7.96
C GLY A 96 -2.47 12.76 -7.79
N LEU A 97 -3.11 11.82 -7.09
CA LEU A 97 -2.56 10.50 -6.80
C LEU A 97 -3.60 9.42 -7.07
N LYS A 98 -3.20 8.40 -7.78
CA LYS A 98 -4.00 7.19 -7.98
C LYS A 98 -3.64 6.15 -6.92
N LEU A 99 -4.65 5.50 -6.32
CA LEU A 99 -4.52 4.29 -5.53
C LEU A 99 -5.15 3.13 -6.29
N ALA A 100 -4.39 2.06 -6.49
CA ALA A 100 -4.92 0.85 -7.12
C ALA A 100 -5.82 0.09 -6.15
N THR A 101 -7.07 -0.12 -6.56
CA THR A 101 -8.10 -0.83 -5.79
C THR A 101 -8.81 -1.89 -6.63
N ASN A 102 -8.09 -2.44 -7.61
CA ASN A 102 -8.64 -3.32 -8.65
C ASN A 102 -9.36 -4.59 -8.11
N ASN A 103 -8.98 -5.06 -6.92
CA ASN A 103 -9.55 -6.26 -6.32
C ASN A 103 -10.78 -5.99 -5.45
N PHE A 104 -11.17 -4.73 -5.28
CA PHE A 104 -12.33 -4.35 -4.48
C PHE A 104 -13.53 -4.05 -5.37
N THR A 105 -14.72 -4.35 -4.88
CA THR A 105 -15.98 -4.02 -5.53
C THR A 105 -16.21 -2.51 -5.54
N LEU A 106 -17.11 -2.03 -6.40
CA LEU A 106 -17.49 -0.62 -6.45
C LEU A 106 -17.95 -0.08 -5.08
N ASN A 107 -18.71 -0.90 -4.32
CA ASN A 107 -19.21 -0.49 -3.01
C ASN A 107 -18.07 -0.36 -1.99
N GLU A 108 -17.12 -1.28 -1.98
CA GLU A 108 -15.93 -1.21 -1.12
C GLU A 108 -15.04 0.00 -1.48
N VAL A 109 -14.90 0.31 -2.76
CA VAL A 109 -14.18 1.52 -3.20
C VAL A 109 -14.89 2.79 -2.74
N LYS A 110 -16.23 2.85 -2.81
CA LYS A 110 -17.03 3.97 -2.26
C LYS A 110 -16.84 4.10 -0.75
N GLN A 111 -16.81 2.99 -0.02
CA GLN A 111 -16.55 2.97 1.43
C GLN A 111 -15.15 3.53 1.74
N LEU A 112 -14.10 3.11 1.03
CA LEU A 112 -12.75 3.67 1.20
C LEU A 112 -12.69 5.17 0.96
N ILE A 113 -13.37 5.67 -0.08
CA ILE A 113 -13.47 7.11 -0.37
C ILE A 113 -14.16 7.86 0.78
N ALA A 114 -15.25 7.32 1.31
CA ALA A 114 -15.96 7.92 2.44
C ALA A 114 -15.06 7.98 3.69
N ILE A 115 -14.29 6.93 3.96
CA ILE A 115 -13.33 6.90 5.07
C ILE A 115 -12.23 7.94 4.89
N LEU A 116 -11.65 8.07 3.69
CA LEU A 116 -10.63 9.08 3.38
C LEU A 116 -11.17 10.49 3.60
N ASP A 117 -12.42 10.74 3.21
CA ASP A 117 -13.09 12.04 3.41
C ASP A 117 -13.37 12.31 4.89
N VAL A 118 -14.11 11.44 5.55
CA VAL A 118 -14.55 11.65 6.94
C VAL A 118 -13.36 11.70 7.91
N LYS A 119 -12.41 10.76 7.77
CA LYS A 119 -11.28 10.64 8.71
C LYS A 119 -10.18 11.66 8.48
N TYR A 120 -9.94 12.02 7.23
CA TYR A 120 -8.77 12.79 6.85
C TYR A 120 -9.07 14.07 6.08
N ASN A 121 -10.33 14.33 5.71
CA ASN A 121 -10.73 15.40 4.80
C ASN A 121 -9.99 15.32 3.44
N ILE A 122 -9.80 14.10 2.93
CA ILE A 122 -9.15 13.83 1.64
C ILE A 122 -10.24 13.53 0.62
N LYS A 123 -10.50 14.48 -0.27
CA LYS A 123 -11.45 14.32 -1.36
C LYS A 123 -10.86 13.47 -2.48
N SER A 124 -11.64 12.52 -2.95
CA SER A 124 -11.23 11.60 -4.00
C SER A 124 -12.41 11.16 -4.86
N THR A 125 -12.13 10.63 -6.03
CA THR A 125 -13.12 10.15 -7.00
C THR A 125 -12.79 8.74 -7.47
N ILE A 126 -13.77 8.08 -8.08
CA ILE A 126 -13.62 6.73 -8.65
C ILE A 126 -13.24 6.86 -10.13
N HIS A 127 -12.20 6.16 -10.53
CA HIS A 127 -11.82 6.02 -11.93
C HIS A 127 -11.91 4.55 -12.37
N LYS A 128 -12.58 4.28 -13.49
CA LYS A 128 -12.57 2.97 -14.12
C LYS A 128 -11.17 2.68 -14.70
N THR A 129 -10.72 1.43 -14.60
CA THR A 129 -9.40 1.04 -15.12
C THR A 129 -9.39 0.67 -16.61
N GLY A 130 -10.56 0.52 -17.22
CA GLY A 130 -10.73 -0.07 -18.56
C GLY A 130 -11.04 -1.58 -18.54
N ALA A 131 -10.72 -2.28 -17.46
CA ALA A 131 -11.17 -3.65 -17.23
C ALA A 131 -12.57 -3.68 -16.59
N ILE A 132 -13.32 -4.76 -16.84
CA ILE A 132 -14.67 -4.94 -16.30
C ILE A 132 -14.60 -4.98 -14.77
N ASP A 133 -15.48 -4.22 -14.12
CA ASP A 133 -15.65 -4.15 -12.67
C ASP A 133 -14.37 -3.85 -11.86
N GLN A 134 -13.41 -3.15 -12.47
CA GLN A 134 -12.20 -2.71 -11.80
C GLN A 134 -12.14 -1.18 -11.68
N TYR A 135 -11.82 -0.73 -10.49
CA TYR A 135 -11.84 0.67 -10.11
C TYR A 135 -10.55 1.07 -9.38
N ASN A 136 -10.13 2.32 -9.58
CA ASN A 136 -9.09 2.98 -8.80
C ASN A 136 -9.67 4.17 -8.06
N ILE A 137 -9.07 4.52 -6.93
CA ILE A 137 -9.32 5.80 -6.25
C ILE A 137 -8.37 6.83 -6.83
N TYR A 138 -8.90 8.00 -7.18
CA TYR A 138 -8.11 9.18 -7.55
C TYR A 138 -8.26 10.25 -6.48
N ILE A 139 -7.18 10.53 -5.76
CA ILE A 139 -7.11 11.62 -4.78
C ILE A 139 -6.91 12.92 -5.53
N LEU A 140 -7.80 13.89 -5.27
CA LEU A 140 -7.82 15.18 -5.96
C LEU A 140 -6.59 16.03 -5.59
N SER A 141 -6.13 16.85 -6.54
CA SER A 141 -4.99 17.76 -6.37
C SER A 141 -5.09 18.63 -5.13
N ASP A 142 -6.30 19.14 -4.85
CA ASP A 142 -6.54 20.05 -3.71
C ASP A 142 -6.45 19.33 -2.35
N SER A 143 -6.59 18.01 -2.34
CA SER A 143 -6.40 17.18 -1.14
C SER A 143 -4.96 16.72 -0.94
N MET A 144 -4.10 16.85 -1.95
CA MET A 144 -2.70 16.39 -1.86
C MET A 144 -1.90 17.07 -0.74
N PRO A 145 -1.99 18.39 -0.49
CA PRO A 145 -1.30 19.03 0.64
C PRO A 145 -1.73 18.45 2.01
N ILE A 146 -3.05 18.17 2.16
CA ILE A 146 -3.61 17.57 3.39
C ILE A 146 -3.07 16.14 3.56
N LEU A 147 -3.12 15.34 2.51
CA LEU A 147 -2.58 13.99 2.48
C LEU A 147 -1.10 13.99 2.89
N VAL A 148 -0.28 14.76 2.18
CA VAL A 148 1.17 14.77 2.39
C VAL A 148 1.52 15.21 3.81
N LYS A 149 0.86 16.24 4.36
CA LYS A 149 1.05 16.66 5.75
C LYS A 149 0.87 15.49 6.74
N LYS A 150 -0.06 14.59 6.48
CA LYS A 150 -0.36 13.45 7.38
C LYS A 150 0.62 12.30 7.23
N ILE A 151 1.05 11.98 5.99
CA ILE A 151 1.84 10.78 5.71
C ILE A 151 3.34 11.03 5.57
N LYS A 152 3.77 12.28 5.40
CA LYS A 152 5.19 12.66 5.21
C LYS A 152 6.17 12.01 6.18
N PRO A 153 5.87 11.88 7.50
CA PRO A 153 6.79 11.25 8.45
C PRO A 153 7.08 9.78 8.17
N TYR A 154 6.24 9.11 7.38
CA TYR A 154 6.30 7.68 7.11
C TYR A 154 6.76 7.34 5.68
N ILE A 155 6.89 8.35 4.81
CA ILE A 155 7.32 8.13 3.42
C ILE A 155 8.84 8.06 3.36
N VAL A 156 9.35 6.91 2.89
CA VAL A 156 10.79 6.76 2.68
C VAL A 156 11.28 7.60 1.48
N PRO A 157 12.52 8.13 1.51
CA PRO A 157 13.06 8.99 0.45
C PRO A 157 12.87 8.44 -0.96
N SER A 158 13.15 7.15 -1.17
CA SER A 158 13.02 6.48 -2.48
C SER A 158 11.58 6.41 -3.01
N MET A 159 10.56 6.61 -2.17
CA MET A 159 9.14 6.58 -2.56
C MET A 159 8.51 7.97 -2.71
N LYS A 160 9.24 9.05 -2.47
CA LYS A 160 8.73 10.43 -2.58
C LYS A 160 8.22 10.77 -3.97
N TYR A 161 8.78 10.16 -5.02
CA TYR A 161 8.35 10.39 -6.40
C TYR A 161 6.85 10.12 -6.63
N LYS A 162 6.24 9.24 -5.81
CA LYS A 162 4.80 8.94 -5.87
C LYS A 162 3.92 10.13 -5.49
N LEU A 163 4.46 11.06 -4.71
CA LEU A 163 3.76 12.26 -4.23
C LEU A 163 4.06 13.50 -5.09
N GLY A 164 4.95 13.39 -6.07
CA GLY A 164 5.30 14.47 -6.98
C GLY A 164 5.91 15.68 -6.25
N ASN A 165 5.45 16.87 -6.59
CA ASN A 165 6.01 18.13 -6.07
C ASN A 165 5.42 18.54 -4.71
N TYR A 166 4.66 17.67 -4.06
CA TYR A 166 4.03 17.99 -2.76
C TYR A 166 4.90 17.62 -1.55
N ILE A 167 6.06 16.94 -1.76
CA ILE A 167 6.96 16.49 -0.70
C ILE A 167 8.41 16.88 -0.95
#